data_ea332fd933c8732c015ad6eaa8dd2143
#
_entry.id   ea332fd933c8732c015ad6eaa8dd2143
#
_cell.length_a   1.000
_cell.length_b   1.000
_cell.length_c   1.000
_cell.angle_alpha   90.00
_cell.angle_beta   90.00
_cell.angle_gamma   90.00
#
_symmetry.space_group_name_H-M   'P 1'
#
loop_
_entity.id
_entity.type
_entity.pdbx_description
1 polymer ?
#
loop_
_entity_poly.entity_id
_entity_poly.type
_entity_poly.pdbx_seq_one_letter_code
_entity_poly.pdbx_strand_id
1 'polypeptide(L)'
;GLCTEDNIAMTPYSALASGRLSRKEGYTRRATEDDYARGKYDSTAEQDRSIIERVAELAERHLVSMTEISLAWLLTKVTSPVVGATKKAHVDGAVNAVNLQLSPEEIQFLEETYQPHVLTGIMAQNTPQTKDVKQVWMR
;
A
#
# COMPACT_ATOMS: atom_id res chain seq x y z
N GLY A 1 -16.17 -1.27 7.10
CA GLY A 1 -15.80 -2.30 8.11
C GLY A 1 -15.81 -1.72 9.51
N LEU A 2 -15.43 -2.52 10.52
CA LEU A 2 -15.55 -2.19 11.96
C LEU A 2 -15.08 -0.77 12.32
N CYS A 3 -13.87 -0.39 11.90
CA CYS A 3 -13.35 0.95 12.23
C CYS A 3 -14.22 2.07 11.69
N THR A 4 -14.79 1.92 10.50
CA THR A 4 -15.68 2.91 9.89
C THR A 4 -17.02 2.97 10.61
N GLU A 5 -17.59 1.80 10.97
CA GLU A 5 -18.88 1.68 11.66
C GLU A 5 -18.82 2.26 13.07
N ASP A 6 -17.72 2.01 13.78
CA ASP A 6 -17.52 2.45 15.16
C ASP A 6 -16.77 3.80 15.26
N ASN A 7 -16.52 4.46 14.13
CA ASN A 7 -15.78 5.73 14.05
C ASN A 7 -14.40 5.67 14.75
N ILE A 8 -13.68 4.55 14.55
CA ILE A 8 -12.35 4.34 15.10
C ILE A 8 -11.30 4.86 14.10
N ALA A 9 -10.42 5.75 14.57
CA ALA A 9 -9.32 6.26 13.76
C ALA A 9 -8.31 5.16 13.42
N MET A 10 -7.97 5.02 12.13
CA MET A 10 -6.97 4.07 11.66
C MET A 10 -5.64 4.74 11.41
N THR A 11 -4.57 4.20 12.01
CA THR A 11 -3.18 4.67 11.84
C THR A 11 -2.26 3.51 11.45
N PRO A 12 -2.39 2.97 10.23
CA PRO A 12 -1.62 1.81 9.79
C PRO A 12 -0.15 2.14 9.58
N TYR A 13 0.71 1.19 9.90
CA TYR A 13 2.14 1.22 9.55
C TYR A 13 2.40 0.50 8.21
N SER A 14 3.64 0.55 7.72
CA SER A 14 4.06 -0.05 6.43
C SER A 14 3.33 0.54 5.21
N ALA A 15 3.02 1.81 5.25
CA ALA A 15 2.26 2.55 4.24
C ALA A 15 2.74 2.36 2.79
N LEU A 16 4.03 2.07 2.58
CA LEU A 16 4.65 1.89 1.26
C LEU A 16 5.11 0.44 0.98
N ALA A 17 4.59 -0.55 1.70
CA ALA A 17 4.94 -1.96 1.54
C ALA A 17 6.47 -2.19 1.47
N SER A 18 7.22 -1.68 2.46
CA SER A 18 8.69 -1.73 2.51
C SER A 18 9.39 -1.08 1.30
N GLY A 19 8.71 -0.13 0.64
CA GLY A 19 9.23 0.63 -0.49
C GLY A 19 8.85 0.09 -1.87
N ARG A 20 8.03 -0.96 -1.95
CA ARG A 20 7.53 -1.50 -3.22
C ARG A 20 6.63 -0.52 -3.97
N LEU A 21 5.85 0.27 -3.24
CA LEU A 21 4.98 1.31 -3.79
C LEU A 21 5.69 2.66 -3.99
N SER A 22 7.01 2.72 -3.85
CA SER A 22 7.79 3.96 -4.03
C SER A 22 8.69 3.95 -5.27
N ARG A 23 8.73 2.84 -6.02
CA ARG A 23 9.54 2.70 -7.24
C ARG A 23 9.03 1.56 -8.12
N LYS A 24 9.20 1.71 -9.43
CA LYS A 24 8.78 0.70 -10.42
C LYS A 24 9.74 -0.48 -10.45
N GLU A 25 11.03 -0.23 -10.34
CA GLU A 25 12.08 -1.24 -10.41
C GLU A 25 13.10 -1.07 -9.28
N GLY A 26 13.80 -2.16 -9.00
CA GLY A 26 14.84 -2.21 -8.00
C GLY A 26 14.30 -2.37 -6.57
N TYR A 27 15.18 -2.86 -5.72
CA TYR A 27 14.88 -3.09 -4.31
C TYR A 27 15.42 -1.95 -3.44
N THR A 28 14.68 -1.58 -2.42
CA THR A 28 15.26 -0.76 -1.36
C THR A 28 16.27 -1.61 -0.60
N ARG A 29 17.28 -0.98 0.02
CA ARG A 29 18.19 -1.67 0.92
C ARG A 29 17.39 -2.51 1.96
N ARG A 30 16.30 -1.99 2.46
CA ARG A 30 15.41 -2.70 3.40
C ARG A 30 14.75 -3.93 2.74
N ALA A 31 14.34 -3.85 1.48
CA ALA A 31 13.73 -4.99 0.79
C ALA A 31 14.73 -6.11 0.46
N THR A 32 16.04 -5.80 0.37
CA THR A 32 17.10 -6.80 0.14
C THR A 32 17.67 -7.38 1.42
N GLU A 33 17.74 -6.59 2.49
CA GLU A 33 18.38 -6.96 3.76
C GLU A 33 17.38 -7.43 4.83
N ASP A 34 16.07 -7.20 4.64
CA ASP A 34 15.02 -7.52 5.60
C ASP A 34 14.26 -8.79 5.16
N ASP A 35 14.65 -9.93 5.76
CA ASP A 35 14.02 -11.23 5.51
C ASP A 35 12.52 -11.23 5.82
N TYR A 36 12.08 -10.44 6.80
CA TYR A 36 10.66 -10.30 7.14
C TYR A 36 9.89 -9.61 6.01
N ALA A 37 10.45 -8.54 5.42
CA ALA A 37 9.82 -7.86 4.30
C ALA A 37 9.72 -8.77 3.07
N ARG A 38 10.76 -9.59 2.79
CA ARG A 38 10.74 -10.57 1.72
C ARG A 38 9.67 -11.63 1.95
N GLY A 39 9.65 -12.25 3.11
CA GLY A 39 8.66 -13.27 3.46
C GLY A 39 7.23 -12.75 3.43
N LYS A 40 7.04 -11.43 3.64
CA LYS A 40 5.71 -10.81 3.64
C LYS A 40 5.17 -10.50 2.23
N TYR A 41 6.04 -10.11 1.29
CA TYR A 41 5.60 -9.52 0.02
C TYR A 41 6.03 -10.28 -1.24
N ASP A 42 7.09 -11.13 -1.18
CA ASP A 42 7.62 -11.75 -2.40
C ASP A 42 6.66 -12.75 -3.03
N SER A 43 5.86 -13.43 -2.23
CA SER A 43 4.87 -14.40 -2.72
C SER A 43 3.76 -13.77 -3.57
N THR A 44 3.52 -12.46 -3.44
CA THR A 44 2.49 -11.72 -4.19
C THR A 44 3.09 -10.77 -5.24
N ALA A 45 4.42 -10.77 -5.40
CA ALA A 45 5.12 -9.80 -6.24
C ALA A 45 4.61 -9.75 -7.70
N GLU A 46 4.26 -10.88 -8.28
CA GLU A 46 3.72 -10.94 -9.65
C GLU A 46 2.30 -10.38 -9.71
N GLN A 47 1.48 -10.71 -8.73
CA GLN A 47 0.11 -10.20 -8.60
C GLN A 47 0.10 -8.68 -8.37
N ASP A 48 1.06 -8.16 -7.59
CA ASP A 48 1.16 -6.74 -7.24
C ASP A 48 1.75 -5.88 -8.36
N ARG A 49 2.37 -6.50 -9.38
CA ARG A 49 3.04 -5.79 -10.48
C ARG A 49 2.13 -4.79 -11.18
N SER A 50 0.92 -5.20 -11.53
CA SER A 50 -0.04 -4.33 -12.22
C SER A 50 -0.43 -3.10 -11.39
N ILE A 51 -0.50 -3.24 -10.07
CA ILE A 51 -0.77 -2.13 -9.15
C ILE A 51 0.41 -1.17 -9.13
N ILE A 52 1.64 -1.70 -9.03
CA ILE A 52 2.88 -0.89 -9.04
C ILE A 52 3.01 -0.10 -10.35
N GLU A 53 2.70 -0.72 -11.49
CA GLU A 53 2.71 -0.08 -12.81
C GLU A 53 1.69 1.07 -12.87
N ARG A 54 0.50 0.91 -12.33
CA ARG A 54 -0.53 1.95 -12.28
C ARG A 54 -0.15 3.11 -11.35
N VAL A 55 0.47 2.82 -10.22
CA VAL A 55 1.04 3.86 -9.36
C VAL A 55 2.10 4.67 -10.09
N ALA A 56 2.98 4.00 -10.85
CA ALA A 56 4.00 4.68 -11.65
C ALA A 56 3.37 5.56 -12.75
N GLU A 57 2.37 5.04 -13.45
CA GLU A 57 1.65 5.78 -14.50
C GLU A 57 0.99 7.05 -13.95
N LEU A 58 0.29 6.97 -12.82
CA LEU A 58 -0.29 8.16 -12.20
C LEU A 58 0.77 9.14 -11.69
N ALA A 59 1.88 8.64 -11.16
CA ALA A 59 3.00 9.49 -10.75
C ALA A 59 3.55 10.31 -11.94
N GLU A 60 3.69 9.70 -13.11
CA GLU A 60 4.08 10.38 -14.34
C GLU A 60 3.04 11.42 -14.79
N ARG A 61 1.74 11.07 -14.77
CA ARG A 61 0.65 11.97 -15.16
C ARG A 61 0.58 13.22 -14.26
N HIS A 62 0.76 13.05 -12.96
CA HIS A 62 0.73 14.13 -11.96
C HIS A 62 2.09 14.85 -11.81
N LEU A 63 3.16 14.37 -12.45
CA LEU A 63 4.53 14.88 -12.29
C LEU A 63 5.00 14.86 -10.83
N VAL A 64 4.64 13.81 -10.10
CA VAL A 64 5.01 13.58 -8.70
C VAL A 64 5.67 12.21 -8.52
N SER A 65 6.16 11.90 -7.33
CA SER A 65 6.72 10.59 -7.04
C SER A 65 5.65 9.52 -6.81
N MET A 66 6.00 8.25 -7.05
CA MET A 66 5.14 7.10 -6.69
C MET A 66 4.79 7.09 -5.20
N THR A 67 5.69 7.56 -4.34
CA THR A 67 5.45 7.74 -2.90
C THR A 67 4.26 8.66 -2.64
N GLU A 68 4.21 9.80 -3.34
CA GLU A 68 3.14 10.79 -3.20
C GLU A 68 1.79 10.22 -3.63
N ILE A 69 1.73 9.52 -4.78
CA ILE A 69 0.51 8.84 -5.25
C ILE A 69 0.05 7.78 -4.23
N SER A 70 0.97 6.92 -3.79
CA SER A 70 0.62 5.82 -2.85
C SER A 70 0.12 6.33 -1.52
N LEU A 71 0.72 7.39 -0.98
CA LEU A 71 0.29 8.00 0.27
C LEU A 71 -1.01 8.79 0.10
N ALA A 72 -1.19 9.51 -1.01
CA ALA A 72 -2.44 10.20 -1.32
C ALA A 72 -3.61 9.22 -1.41
N TRP A 73 -3.42 8.07 -2.10
CA TRP A 73 -4.41 7.01 -2.13
C TRP A 73 -4.71 6.47 -0.73
N LEU A 74 -3.69 6.17 0.07
CA LEU A 74 -3.89 5.63 1.42
C LEU A 74 -4.66 6.60 2.32
N LEU A 75 -4.42 7.91 2.19
CA LEU A 75 -5.14 8.95 2.92
C LEU A 75 -6.64 9.00 2.59
N THR A 76 -7.07 8.46 1.44
CA THR A 76 -8.51 8.30 1.14
C THR A 76 -9.17 7.16 1.93
N LYS A 77 -8.38 6.26 2.53
CA LYS A 77 -8.86 5.04 3.19
C LYS A 77 -8.70 5.07 4.72
N VAL A 78 -7.74 5.82 5.23
CA VAL A 78 -7.37 5.81 6.65
C VAL A 78 -7.21 7.22 7.20
N THR A 79 -7.26 7.35 8.54
CA THR A 79 -7.18 8.64 9.21
C THR A 79 -5.79 9.24 9.11
N SER A 80 -4.73 8.45 9.37
CA SER A 80 -3.34 8.94 9.38
C SER A 80 -2.35 7.78 9.23
N PRO A 81 -1.73 7.57 8.06
CA PRO A 81 -0.72 6.54 7.91
C PRO A 81 0.57 6.88 8.67
N VAL A 82 1.25 5.84 9.20
CA VAL A 82 2.58 5.99 9.80
C VAL A 82 3.62 5.81 8.71
N VAL A 83 4.39 6.87 8.44
CA VAL A 83 5.41 6.90 7.39
C VAL A 83 6.80 6.96 8.00
N GLY A 84 7.67 6.00 7.65
CA GLY A 84 9.08 6.01 8.04
C GLY A 84 9.88 6.97 7.17
N ALA A 85 10.69 7.83 7.80
CA ALA A 85 11.56 8.78 7.10
C ALA A 85 13.00 8.68 7.60
N THR A 86 13.94 8.44 6.67
CA THR A 86 15.40 8.42 6.93
C THR A 86 16.13 9.54 6.18
N LYS A 87 15.42 10.28 5.32
CA LYS A 87 15.93 11.41 4.54
C LYS A 87 14.89 12.51 4.52
N LYS A 88 15.34 13.77 4.37
CA LYS A 88 14.45 14.93 4.26
C LYS A 88 13.42 14.73 3.11
N ALA A 89 13.85 14.24 1.96
CA ALA A 89 12.97 13.98 0.82
C ALA A 89 11.79 13.03 1.13
N HIS A 90 11.92 12.13 2.11
CA HIS A 90 10.80 11.26 2.53
C HIS A 90 9.74 12.07 3.29
N VAL A 91 10.17 13.05 4.08
CA VAL A 91 9.25 13.96 4.79
C VAL A 91 8.56 14.89 3.79
N ASP A 92 9.34 15.48 2.87
CA ASP A 92 8.81 16.37 1.85
C ASP A 92 7.74 15.66 0.99
N GLY A 93 8.02 14.42 0.54
CA GLY A 93 7.06 13.62 -0.22
C GLY A 93 5.79 13.27 0.58
N ALA A 94 5.94 13.00 1.89
CA ALA A 94 4.77 12.74 2.74
C ALA A 94 3.91 14.00 2.92
N VAL A 95 4.51 15.17 3.07
CA VAL A 95 3.80 16.46 3.15
C VAL A 95 3.09 16.78 1.83
N ASN A 96 3.76 16.56 0.69
CA ASN A 96 3.15 16.78 -0.61
C ASN A 96 1.93 15.87 -0.84
N ALA A 97 2.02 14.61 -0.41
CA ALA A 97 0.92 13.64 -0.51
C ALA A 97 -0.36 14.10 0.22
N VAL A 98 -0.23 14.84 1.33
CA VAL A 98 -1.41 15.38 2.05
C VAL A 98 -2.18 16.38 1.21
N ASN A 99 -1.50 17.10 0.32
CA ASN A 99 -2.11 18.12 -0.54
C ASN A 99 -2.51 17.58 -1.92
N LEU A 100 -2.10 16.35 -2.26
CA LEU A 100 -2.41 15.71 -3.53
C LEU A 100 -3.79 15.07 -3.47
N GLN A 101 -4.69 15.52 -4.34
CA GLN A 101 -6.03 14.95 -4.46
C GLN A 101 -6.09 14.06 -5.69
N LEU A 102 -6.53 12.81 -5.50
CA LEU A 102 -6.83 11.87 -6.57
C LEU A 102 -8.32 11.93 -6.89
N SER A 103 -8.66 11.90 -8.18
CA SER A 103 -10.06 11.82 -8.60
C SER A 103 -10.65 10.42 -8.28
N PRO A 104 -11.99 10.29 -8.22
CA PRO A 104 -12.64 8.98 -8.07
C PRO A 104 -12.21 7.97 -9.14
N GLU A 105 -12.01 8.42 -10.39
CA GLU A 105 -11.57 7.59 -11.51
C GLU A 105 -10.13 7.10 -11.33
N GLU A 106 -9.25 7.95 -10.79
CA GLU A 106 -7.87 7.57 -10.48
C GLU A 106 -7.79 6.59 -9.31
N ILE A 107 -8.63 6.77 -8.29
CA ILE A 107 -8.75 5.81 -7.19
C ILE A 107 -9.22 4.46 -7.72
N GLN A 108 -10.27 4.45 -8.55
CA GLN A 108 -10.76 3.23 -9.20
C GLN A 108 -9.67 2.59 -10.07
N PHE A 109 -8.93 3.37 -10.86
CA PHE A 109 -7.82 2.89 -11.68
C PHE A 109 -6.74 2.20 -10.86
N LEU A 110 -6.40 2.69 -9.66
CA LEU A 110 -5.45 2.03 -8.77
C LEU A 110 -5.99 0.73 -8.17
N GLU A 111 -7.30 0.63 -7.95
CA GLU A 111 -7.92 -0.47 -7.19
C GLU A 111 -8.44 -1.61 -8.07
N GLU A 112 -8.79 -1.38 -9.32
CA GLU A 112 -9.50 -2.37 -10.14
C GLU A 112 -8.70 -3.65 -10.44
N THR A 113 -7.36 -3.60 -10.35
CA THR A 113 -6.49 -4.78 -10.53
C THR A 113 -6.18 -5.51 -9.23
N TYR A 114 -6.65 -5.00 -8.09
CA TYR A 114 -6.40 -5.62 -6.81
C TYR A 114 -7.05 -7.00 -6.71
N GLN A 115 -6.26 -7.97 -6.31
CA GLN A 115 -6.72 -9.33 -6.02
C GLN A 115 -6.43 -9.66 -4.56
N PRO A 116 -7.44 -10.06 -3.76
CA PRO A 116 -7.21 -10.49 -2.39
C PRO A 116 -6.25 -11.68 -2.31
N HIS A 117 -5.30 -11.63 -1.41
CA HIS A 117 -4.39 -12.73 -1.11
C HIS A 117 -4.42 -13.10 0.37
N VAL A 118 -3.83 -14.25 0.69
CA VAL A 118 -3.76 -14.74 2.08
C VAL A 118 -2.92 -13.78 2.92
N LEU A 119 -3.39 -13.51 4.14
CA LEU A 119 -2.62 -12.73 5.11
C LEU A 119 -1.28 -13.41 5.41
N THR A 120 -0.23 -12.62 5.51
CA THR A 120 1.12 -13.07 5.84
C THR A 120 1.63 -12.39 7.12
N GLY A 121 2.63 -12.98 7.76
CA GLY A 121 3.23 -12.46 8.99
C GLY A 121 2.48 -12.90 10.24
N ILE A 122 2.69 -12.19 11.36
CA ILE A 122 2.18 -12.57 12.70
C ILE A 122 0.66 -12.70 12.72
N MET A 123 -0.04 -11.83 12.01
CA MET A 123 -1.52 -11.86 11.95
C MET A 123 -2.06 -13.09 11.23
N ALA A 124 -1.29 -13.68 10.32
CA ALA A 124 -1.67 -14.91 9.61
C ALA A 124 -1.72 -16.14 10.50
N GLN A 125 -1.00 -16.15 11.61
CA GLN A 125 -0.95 -17.29 12.53
C GLN A 125 -2.29 -17.59 13.21
N ASN A 126 -3.14 -16.59 13.33
CA ASN A 126 -4.46 -16.70 13.95
C ASN A 126 -5.61 -16.77 12.93
N THR A 127 -5.29 -16.79 11.64
CA THR A 127 -6.32 -16.89 10.59
C THR A 127 -6.60 -18.38 10.33
N PRO A 128 -7.86 -18.86 10.41
CA PRO A 128 -8.19 -20.20 9.99
C PRO A 128 -7.72 -20.41 8.54
N GLN A 129 -7.01 -21.50 8.28
CA GLN A 129 -6.61 -21.90 6.94
C GLN A 129 -7.86 -22.36 6.17
N THR A 130 -8.69 -21.45 5.74
CA THR A 130 -9.82 -21.75 4.86
C THR A 130 -9.36 -21.70 3.42
N LYS A 131 -9.60 -22.77 2.68
CA LYS A 131 -9.29 -22.89 1.25
C LYS A 131 -10.08 -21.92 0.37
N ASP A 132 -11.05 -21.17 0.93
CA ASP A 132 -11.89 -20.21 0.23
C ASP A 132 -11.77 -18.80 0.84
N VAL A 133 -10.75 -18.09 0.43
CA VAL A 133 -10.56 -16.66 0.78
C VAL A 133 -11.73 -15.79 0.27
N LYS A 134 -12.44 -16.22 -0.77
CA LYS A 134 -13.57 -15.49 -1.35
C LYS A 134 -14.79 -15.35 -0.43
N GLN A 135 -14.97 -16.22 0.56
CA GLN A 135 -16.15 -16.15 1.44
C GLN A 135 -16.01 -15.21 2.65
N VAL A 136 -14.79 -14.78 2.99
CA VAL A 136 -14.56 -13.98 4.21
C VAL A 136 -14.82 -12.48 3.97
N TRP A 137 -14.78 -12.01 2.72
CA TRP A 137 -14.87 -10.59 2.39
C TRP A 137 -16.20 -10.15 1.75
N MET A 138 -17.16 -11.07 1.59
CA MET A 138 -18.50 -10.79 1.04
C MET A 138 -19.63 -10.75 2.10
N ARG A 139 -19.31 -10.48 3.36
CA ARG A 139 -20.33 -10.26 4.40
C ARG A 139 -20.21 -8.86 4.97
#